data_227eddc3afe69a2a9a001122f75ccb82
#
_entry.id   227eddc3afe69a2a9a001122f75ccb82
#
_cell.length_a   1.000
_cell.length_b   1.000
_cell.length_c   1.000
_cell.angle_alpha   90.00
_cell.angle_beta   90.00
_cell.angle_gamma   90.00
#
_symmetry.space_group_name_H-M   'P 1'
#
loop_
_entity.id
_entity.type
_entity.pdbx_description
1 polymer ?
#
loop_
_entity_poly.entity_id
_entity_poly.type
_entity_poly.pdbx_seq_one_letter_code
_entity_poly.pdbx_strand_id
1 'polypeptide(L)'
;MPDSRPEPVALFDLDGTLADFPWAMERAMRRLAAPGEKAYYEEQDDEPSHITERRRMVKRVPGFWRELPKFRLGFDVLEIARRLEYRVNILTKAPRTNFPAWAEKAQWCSENLGGFDYQVTMSEDKGIIYGKILVDDWPKYVGRWLEHRPRGLVIMPAHDYNSGFSHPNVIRYDGKNQDQVQERLHDLRRECAD
;
A
#
# COMPACT_ATOMS: atom_id res chain seq x y z
N MET A 1 -28.78 -21.39 9.46
CA MET A 1 -28.52 -20.06 8.91
C MET A 1 -27.01 -19.92 8.82
N PRO A 2 -26.40 -19.59 7.68
CA PRO A 2 -25.00 -19.24 7.70
C PRO A 2 -24.80 -18.05 8.65
N ASP A 3 -23.70 -18.06 9.40
CA ASP A 3 -23.35 -17.01 10.37
C ASP A 3 -23.41 -15.65 9.66
N SER A 4 -24.33 -14.78 10.06
CA SER A 4 -24.64 -13.52 9.37
C SER A 4 -23.66 -12.38 9.73
N ARG A 5 -22.55 -12.69 10.39
CA ARG A 5 -21.54 -11.69 10.71
C ARG A 5 -20.76 -11.28 9.48
N PRO A 6 -20.56 -10.00 9.23
CA PRO A 6 -19.80 -9.56 8.07
C PRO A 6 -18.33 -10.03 8.19
N GLU A 7 -17.79 -10.55 7.09
CA GLU A 7 -16.38 -10.92 6.99
C GLU A 7 -15.49 -9.72 7.34
N PRO A 8 -14.40 -9.93 8.11
CA PRO A 8 -13.49 -8.85 8.43
C PRO A 8 -12.77 -8.35 7.18
N VAL A 9 -12.75 -7.02 7.03
CA VAL A 9 -12.14 -6.35 5.88
C VAL A 9 -10.65 -6.10 6.13
N ALA A 10 -9.82 -6.52 5.19
CA ALA A 10 -8.41 -6.17 5.08
C ALA A 10 -8.23 -5.14 3.95
N LEU A 11 -7.73 -3.96 4.30
CA LEU A 11 -7.41 -2.89 3.39
C LEU A 11 -5.96 -3.03 2.94
N PHE A 12 -5.71 -2.96 1.63
CA PHE A 12 -4.37 -3.00 1.05
C PHE A 12 -4.11 -1.73 0.25
N ASP A 13 -3.07 -0.97 0.59
CA ASP A 13 -2.58 0.07 -0.30
C ASP A 13 -2.02 -0.54 -1.59
N LEU A 14 -1.89 0.28 -2.61
CA LEU A 14 -1.34 -0.12 -3.89
C LEU A 14 0.13 0.28 -4.01
N ASP A 15 0.41 1.58 -3.97
CA ASP A 15 1.71 2.16 -4.30
C ASP A 15 2.72 1.99 -3.16
N GLY A 16 3.77 1.21 -3.35
CA GLY A 16 4.72 0.86 -2.28
C GLY A 16 4.30 -0.34 -1.43
N THR A 17 3.06 -0.80 -1.59
CA THR A 17 2.52 -1.95 -0.84
C THR A 17 2.32 -3.17 -1.73
N LEU A 18 1.46 -3.12 -2.75
CA LEU A 18 1.27 -4.20 -3.72
C LEU A 18 2.07 -3.95 -5.00
N ALA A 19 2.16 -2.69 -5.42
CA ALA A 19 2.93 -2.27 -6.58
C ALA A 19 4.22 -1.59 -6.13
N ASP A 20 5.36 -1.95 -6.70
CA ASP A 20 6.68 -1.44 -6.34
C ASP A 20 6.92 -0.06 -6.96
N PHE A 21 6.16 0.91 -6.46
CA PHE A 21 6.27 2.30 -6.84
C PHE A 21 7.68 2.89 -6.54
N PRO A 22 8.29 2.64 -5.36
CA PRO A 22 9.62 3.19 -5.07
C PRO A 22 10.66 2.75 -6.09
N TRP A 23 10.72 1.48 -6.44
CA TRP A 23 11.66 0.97 -7.44
C TRP A 23 11.42 1.60 -8.83
N ALA A 24 10.16 1.68 -9.27
CA ALA A 24 9.83 2.24 -10.57
C ALA A 24 10.17 3.73 -10.65
N MET A 25 9.86 4.48 -9.59
CA MET A 25 10.16 5.90 -9.49
C MET A 25 11.68 6.14 -9.46
N GLU A 26 12.42 5.40 -8.65
CA GLU A 26 13.87 5.50 -8.61
C GLU A 26 14.49 5.26 -9.99
N ARG A 27 14.05 4.19 -10.66
CA ARG A 27 14.54 3.84 -12.01
C ARG A 27 14.25 4.95 -13.03
N ALA A 28 13.05 5.53 -12.99
CA ALA A 28 12.66 6.64 -13.87
C ALA A 28 13.46 7.91 -13.57
N MET A 29 13.63 8.25 -12.31
CA MET A 29 14.39 9.44 -11.88
C MET A 29 15.89 9.32 -12.24
N ARG A 30 16.48 8.13 -12.07
CA ARG A 30 17.88 7.87 -12.48
C ARG A 30 18.11 8.06 -13.98
N ARG A 31 17.13 7.67 -14.83
CA ARG A 31 17.22 7.86 -16.28
C ARG A 31 17.14 9.32 -16.71
N LEU A 32 16.55 10.17 -15.90
CA LEU A 32 16.34 11.59 -16.15
C LEU A 32 17.35 12.47 -15.43
N ALA A 33 18.17 11.90 -14.56
CA ALA A 33 19.18 12.64 -13.81
C ALA A 33 20.33 13.09 -14.72
N ALA A 34 20.83 14.31 -14.48
CA ALA A 34 22.06 14.77 -15.11
C ALA A 34 23.30 14.00 -14.59
N PRO A 35 24.40 13.96 -15.32
CA PRO A 35 25.63 13.36 -14.84
C PRO A 35 26.07 13.95 -13.49
N GLY A 36 26.24 13.08 -12.47
CA GLY A 36 26.62 13.51 -11.12
C GLY A 36 25.46 14.00 -10.24
N GLU A 37 24.25 14.11 -10.76
CA GLU A 37 23.06 14.48 -9.98
C GLU A 37 22.58 13.30 -9.14
N LYS A 38 22.24 13.57 -7.86
CA LYS A 38 21.57 12.58 -7.01
C LYS A 38 20.14 12.35 -7.52
N ALA A 39 19.78 11.10 -7.79
CA ALA A 39 18.41 10.75 -8.13
C ALA A 39 17.58 10.61 -6.84
N TYR A 40 16.53 11.43 -6.71
CA TYR A 40 15.59 11.38 -5.60
C TYR A 40 14.33 10.65 -6.05
N TYR A 41 13.94 9.62 -5.32
CA TYR A 41 12.71 8.84 -5.58
C TYR A 41 11.64 9.03 -4.50
N GLU A 42 12.03 9.46 -3.29
CA GLU A 42 11.14 9.81 -2.19
C GLU A 42 10.90 11.32 -2.15
N GLU A 43 9.70 11.72 -1.75
CA GLU A 43 9.38 13.12 -1.50
C GLU A 43 10.10 13.59 -0.22
N GLN A 44 10.87 14.68 -0.32
CA GLN A 44 11.58 15.31 0.79
C GLN A 44 11.13 16.76 0.92
N ASP A 45 11.03 17.25 2.16
CA ASP A 45 10.53 18.61 2.44
C ASP A 45 11.41 19.72 1.82
N ASP A 46 12.72 19.46 1.68
CA ASP A 46 13.72 20.38 1.15
C ASP A 46 14.18 20.04 -0.28
N GLU A 47 13.40 19.25 -1.00
CA GLU A 47 13.73 18.81 -2.35
C GLU A 47 13.76 19.98 -3.33
N PRO A 48 14.80 20.08 -4.19
CA PRO A 48 14.85 21.11 -5.24
C PRO A 48 13.63 21.03 -6.18
N SER A 49 13.09 22.20 -6.54
CA SER A 49 11.85 22.29 -7.33
C SER A 49 11.91 21.53 -8.66
N HIS A 50 13.06 21.49 -9.33
CA HIS A 50 13.23 20.76 -10.58
C HIS A 50 13.12 19.22 -10.39
N ILE A 51 13.51 18.71 -9.23
CA ILE A 51 13.34 17.29 -8.87
C ILE A 51 11.87 16.98 -8.64
N THR A 52 11.15 17.83 -7.89
CA THR A 52 9.70 17.71 -7.70
C THR A 52 8.96 17.72 -9.04
N GLU A 53 9.31 18.65 -9.95
CA GLU A 53 8.67 18.71 -11.27
C GLU A 53 9.01 17.47 -12.12
N ARG A 54 10.23 16.98 -12.09
CA ARG A 54 10.63 15.73 -12.78
C ARG A 54 9.79 14.56 -12.28
N ARG A 55 9.61 14.42 -10.96
CA ARG A 55 8.76 13.39 -10.37
C ARG A 55 7.31 13.51 -10.80
N ARG A 56 6.78 14.74 -10.91
CA ARG A 56 5.44 14.98 -11.45
C ARG A 56 5.32 14.57 -12.92
N MET A 57 6.35 14.86 -13.72
CA MET A 57 6.39 14.43 -15.13
C MET A 57 6.37 12.90 -15.24
N VAL A 58 7.20 12.19 -14.47
CA VAL A 58 7.20 10.72 -14.42
C VAL A 58 5.82 10.16 -14.09
N LYS A 59 5.17 10.69 -13.07
CA LYS A 59 3.81 10.28 -12.65
C LYS A 59 2.73 10.53 -13.73
N ARG A 60 3.01 11.32 -14.76
CA ARG A 60 2.09 11.63 -15.87
C ARG A 60 2.41 10.87 -17.16
N VAL A 61 3.51 10.12 -17.19
CA VAL A 61 3.84 9.26 -18.35
C VAL A 61 2.73 8.21 -18.49
N PRO A 62 2.09 8.09 -19.66
CA PRO A 62 1.10 7.04 -19.90
C PRO A 62 1.70 5.66 -19.65
N GLY A 63 0.96 4.82 -18.94
CA GLY A 63 1.41 3.47 -18.56
C GLY A 63 2.22 3.41 -17.26
N PHE A 64 2.71 4.53 -16.73
CA PHE A 64 3.57 4.51 -15.53
C PHE A 64 2.95 3.73 -14.37
N TRP A 65 1.69 3.97 -14.05
CA TRP A 65 1.00 3.32 -12.94
C TRP A 65 0.55 1.89 -13.26
N ARG A 66 0.20 1.63 -14.51
CA ARG A 66 -0.21 0.31 -14.97
C ARG A 66 0.96 -0.68 -15.04
N GLU A 67 2.16 -0.19 -15.35
CA GLU A 67 3.36 -1.00 -15.54
C GLU A 67 4.22 -1.16 -14.27
N LEU A 68 3.73 -0.73 -13.11
CA LEU A 68 4.42 -0.94 -11.84
C LEU A 68 4.63 -2.44 -11.59
N PRO A 69 5.84 -2.87 -11.20
CA PRO A 69 6.06 -4.28 -10.85
C PRO A 69 5.35 -4.64 -9.55
N LYS A 70 5.09 -5.92 -9.34
CA LYS A 70 4.56 -6.43 -8.07
C LYS A 70 5.59 -6.29 -6.95
N PHE A 71 5.14 -5.86 -5.77
CA PHE A 71 5.99 -5.82 -4.59
C PHE A 71 5.77 -7.06 -3.73
N ARG A 72 6.80 -7.90 -3.63
CA ARG A 72 6.73 -9.22 -3.02
C ARG A 72 6.17 -9.20 -1.60
N LEU A 73 6.65 -8.29 -0.74
CA LEU A 73 6.23 -8.26 0.67
C LEU A 73 4.72 -8.02 0.83
N GLY A 74 4.14 -7.14 0.00
CA GLY A 74 2.70 -6.91 0.00
C GLY A 74 1.92 -8.14 -0.46
N PHE A 75 2.41 -8.84 -1.49
CA PHE A 75 1.77 -10.07 -1.97
C PHE A 75 1.86 -11.22 -0.96
N ASP A 76 2.96 -11.34 -0.21
CA ASP A 76 3.08 -12.33 0.87
C ASP A 76 1.94 -12.13 1.90
N VAL A 77 1.68 -10.88 2.31
CA VAL A 77 0.60 -10.54 3.24
C VAL A 77 -0.78 -10.74 2.62
N LEU A 78 -0.95 -10.40 1.34
CA LEU A 78 -2.20 -10.60 0.60
C LEU A 78 -2.59 -12.09 0.56
N GLU A 79 -1.63 -12.98 0.31
CA GLU A 79 -1.85 -14.43 0.31
C GLU A 79 -2.23 -14.96 1.70
N ILE A 80 -1.63 -14.41 2.78
CA ILE A 80 -2.02 -14.76 4.14
C ILE A 80 -3.46 -14.33 4.41
N ALA A 81 -3.80 -13.09 4.09
CA ALA A 81 -5.16 -12.56 4.30
C ALA A 81 -6.21 -13.37 3.53
N ARG A 82 -5.92 -13.76 2.28
CA ARG A 82 -6.79 -14.61 1.46
C ARG A 82 -7.01 -15.98 2.08
N ARG A 83 -5.93 -16.65 2.53
CA ARG A 83 -6.02 -17.97 3.18
C ARG A 83 -6.83 -17.95 4.47
N LEU A 84 -6.83 -16.80 5.16
CA LEU A 84 -7.61 -16.56 6.37
C LEU A 84 -9.01 -15.99 6.08
N GLU A 85 -9.44 -15.98 4.82
CA GLU A 85 -10.78 -15.56 4.38
C GLU A 85 -11.14 -14.12 4.81
N TYR A 86 -10.17 -13.20 4.73
CA TYR A 86 -10.46 -11.78 4.83
C TYR A 86 -11.06 -11.27 3.52
N ARG A 87 -12.07 -10.41 3.63
CA ARG A 87 -12.55 -9.64 2.48
C ARG A 87 -11.50 -8.59 2.12
N VAL A 88 -10.93 -8.71 0.93
CA VAL A 88 -9.86 -7.80 0.48
C VAL A 88 -10.46 -6.57 -0.18
N ASN A 89 -9.99 -5.38 0.23
CA ASN A 89 -10.28 -4.10 -0.41
C ASN A 89 -8.98 -3.35 -0.67
N ILE A 90 -8.69 -3.09 -1.93
CA ILE A 90 -7.55 -2.26 -2.33
C ILE A 90 -7.90 -0.80 -2.05
N LEU A 91 -7.14 -0.16 -1.17
CA LEU A 91 -7.36 1.22 -0.75
C LEU A 91 -6.21 2.10 -1.20
N THR A 92 -6.34 2.74 -2.35
CA THR A 92 -5.29 3.58 -2.92
C THR A 92 -5.66 5.05 -2.94
N LYS A 93 -4.64 5.92 -2.98
CA LYS A 93 -4.86 7.37 -3.07
C LYS A 93 -5.31 7.78 -4.46
N ALA A 94 -6.30 8.66 -4.49
CA ALA A 94 -6.82 9.30 -5.70
C ALA A 94 -6.10 10.64 -5.93
N PRO A 95 -5.18 10.77 -6.90
CA PRO A 95 -4.50 12.04 -7.16
C PRO A 95 -5.46 13.03 -7.83
N ARG A 96 -5.65 14.24 -7.24
CA ARG A 96 -6.61 15.27 -7.71
C ARG A 96 -6.35 15.78 -9.12
N THR A 97 -5.11 15.77 -9.58
CA THR A 97 -4.69 16.42 -10.83
C THR A 97 -4.14 15.46 -11.88
N ASN A 98 -4.25 14.15 -11.64
CA ASN A 98 -3.77 13.11 -12.56
C ASN A 98 -4.85 12.02 -12.70
N PHE A 99 -5.91 12.34 -13.44
CA PHE A 99 -7.02 11.41 -13.67
C PHE A 99 -6.64 10.12 -14.41
N PRO A 100 -5.71 10.13 -15.39
CA PRO A 100 -5.23 8.88 -16.00
C PRO A 100 -4.68 7.88 -15.00
N ALA A 101 -4.05 8.33 -13.90
CA ALA A 101 -3.56 7.43 -12.85
C ALA A 101 -4.67 6.62 -12.19
N TRP A 102 -5.91 7.14 -12.11
CA TRP A 102 -7.04 6.39 -11.55
C TRP A 102 -7.37 5.17 -12.40
N ALA A 103 -7.47 5.37 -13.72
CA ALA A 103 -7.74 4.30 -14.66
C ALA A 103 -6.59 3.28 -14.68
N GLU A 104 -5.35 3.75 -14.73
CA GLU A 104 -4.16 2.89 -14.76
C GLU A 104 -4.00 2.06 -13.49
N LYS A 105 -4.29 2.61 -12.31
CA LYS A 105 -4.30 1.86 -11.04
C LYS A 105 -5.39 0.77 -11.02
N ALA A 106 -6.59 1.09 -11.52
CA ALA A 106 -7.65 0.10 -11.66
C ALA A 106 -7.27 -1.01 -12.66
N GLN A 107 -6.63 -0.65 -13.78
CA GLN A 107 -6.10 -1.61 -14.75
C GLN A 107 -5.01 -2.48 -14.13
N TRP A 108 -4.08 -1.89 -13.38
CA TRP A 108 -3.06 -2.64 -12.66
C TRP A 108 -3.67 -3.70 -11.75
N CYS A 109 -4.69 -3.33 -10.96
CA CYS A 109 -5.41 -4.28 -10.10
C CYS A 109 -6.01 -5.42 -10.93
N SER A 110 -6.70 -5.11 -12.04
CA SER A 110 -7.31 -6.10 -12.92
C SER A 110 -6.28 -7.07 -13.52
N GLU A 111 -5.12 -6.57 -13.91
CA GLU A 111 -4.07 -7.37 -14.56
C GLU A 111 -3.25 -8.20 -13.57
N ASN A 112 -3.09 -7.72 -12.33
CA ASN A 112 -2.17 -8.31 -11.35
C ASN A 112 -2.85 -9.07 -10.21
N LEU A 113 -4.13 -8.81 -9.95
CA LEU A 113 -4.92 -9.46 -8.89
C LEU A 113 -5.94 -10.45 -9.46
N GLY A 114 -5.80 -10.86 -10.72
CA GLY A 114 -6.65 -11.88 -11.33
C GLY A 114 -6.64 -13.18 -10.50
N GLY A 115 -7.83 -13.72 -10.21
CA GLY A 115 -7.99 -14.89 -9.34
C GLY A 115 -8.17 -14.59 -7.85
N PHE A 116 -8.07 -13.33 -7.44
CA PHE A 116 -8.48 -12.86 -6.11
C PHE A 116 -9.89 -12.26 -6.18
N ASP A 117 -10.69 -12.46 -5.14
CA ASP A 117 -11.88 -11.64 -4.92
C ASP A 117 -11.45 -10.37 -4.17
N TYR A 118 -11.63 -9.21 -4.80
CA TYR A 118 -11.22 -7.92 -4.25
C TYR A 118 -12.15 -6.80 -4.69
N GLN A 119 -12.14 -5.72 -3.92
CA GLN A 119 -12.76 -4.45 -4.28
C GLN A 119 -11.70 -3.37 -4.39
N VAL A 120 -11.98 -2.27 -5.10
CA VAL A 120 -11.09 -1.12 -5.20
C VAL A 120 -11.80 0.12 -4.66
N THR A 121 -11.17 0.77 -3.71
CA THR A 121 -11.57 2.07 -3.17
C THR A 121 -10.46 3.08 -3.42
N MET A 122 -10.79 4.18 -4.08
CA MET A 122 -9.88 5.32 -4.25
C MET A 122 -10.32 6.45 -3.34
N SER A 123 -9.45 6.88 -2.43
CA SER A 123 -9.76 7.91 -1.44
C SER A 123 -8.57 8.84 -1.23
N GLU A 124 -8.86 10.12 -0.99
CA GLU A 124 -7.82 11.08 -0.56
C GLU A 124 -7.50 10.95 0.93
N ASP A 125 -8.49 10.60 1.74
CA ASP A 125 -8.33 10.31 3.17
C ASP A 125 -8.60 8.84 3.45
N LYS A 126 -7.54 8.05 3.53
CA LYS A 126 -7.62 6.63 3.89
C LYS A 126 -8.12 6.42 5.32
N GLY A 127 -7.97 7.41 6.20
CA GLY A 127 -8.36 7.34 7.60
C GLY A 127 -9.85 7.06 7.79
N ILE A 128 -10.72 7.56 6.91
CA ILE A 128 -12.17 7.38 7.02
C ILE A 128 -12.68 6.02 6.53
N ILE A 129 -11.86 5.25 5.80
CA ILE A 129 -12.29 3.97 5.22
C ILE A 129 -12.15 2.86 6.25
N TYR A 130 -13.25 2.14 6.47
CA TYR A 130 -13.30 1.06 7.45
C TYR A 130 -12.54 -0.19 6.99
N GLY A 131 -11.78 -0.77 7.91
CA GLY A 131 -11.16 -2.07 7.85
C GLY A 131 -10.75 -2.54 9.24
N LYS A 132 -10.57 -3.84 9.43
CA LYS A 132 -9.96 -4.42 10.64
C LYS A 132 -8.45 -4.37 10.58
N ILE A 133 -7.91 -4.49 9.38
CA ILE A 133 -6.48 -4.49 9.08
C ILE A 133 -6.25 -3.46 8.00
N LEU A 134 -5.11 -2.76 8.09
CA LEU A 134 -4.54 -1.97 7.03
C LEU A 134 -3.15 -2.54 6.68
N VAL A 135 -2.89 -2.75 5.41
CA VAL A 135 -1.55 -3.04 4.87
C VAL A 135 -1.13 -1.82 4.06
N ASP A 136 -0.18 -1.05 4.56
CA ASP A 136 0.22 0.25 3.98
C ASP A 136 1.65 0.57 4.42
N ASP A 137 2.48 1.02 3.49
CA ASP A 137 3.90 1.30 3.72
C ASP A 137 4.18 2.72 4.20
N TRP A 138 3.18 3.65 4.08
CA TRP A 138 3.42 5.06 4.31
C TRP A 138 3.03 5.51 5.73
N PRO A 139 4.01 5.91 6.59
CA PRO A 139 3.76 6.25 8.00
C PRO A 139 2.64 7.26 8.23
N LYS A 140 2.53 8.28 7.37
CA LYS A 140 1.49 9.31 7.48
C LYS A 140 0.08 8.74 7.31
N TYR A 141 -0.13 7.81 6.37
CA TYR A 141 -1.44 7.18 6.16
C TYR A 141 -1.77 6.20 7.26
N VAL A 142 -0.76 5.45 7.71
CA VAL A 142 -0.87 4.53 8.84
C VAL A 142 -1.27 5.29 10.11
N GLY A 143 -0.57 6.37 10.46
CA GLY A 143 -0.91 7.20 11.61
C GLY A 143 -2.33 7.74 11.52
N ARG A 144 -2.71 8.33 10.37
CA ARG A 144 -4.06 8.86 10.14
C ARG A 144 -5.15 7.79 10.25
N TRP A 145 -4.90 6.57 9.78
CA TRP A 145 -5.87 5.49 9.88
C TRP A 145 -6.03 5.00 11.33
N LEU A 146 -4.93 4.91 12.09
CA LEU A 146 -4.93 4.51 13.50
C LEU A 146 -5.59 5.54 14.42
N GLU A 147 -5.54 6.85 14.09
CA GLU A 147 -6.31 7.87 14.80
C GLU A 147 -7.82 7.53 14.86
N HIS A 148 -8.37 7.03 13.78
CA HIS A 148 -9.76 6.60 13.68
C HIS A 148 -10.00 5.17 14.19
N ARG A 149 -8.94 4.37 14.32
CA ARG A 149 -9.00 2.94 14.69
C ARG A 149 -7.90 2.55 15.67
N PRO A 150 -7.99 3.04 16.91
CA PRO A 150 -6.93 2.82 17.91
C PRO A 150 -6.71 1.34 18.27
N ARG A 151 -7.65 0.46 17.91
CA ARG A 151 -7.52 -1.01 18.03
C ARG A 151 -7.27 -1.72 16.71
N GLY A 152 -7.10 -0.98 15.61
CA GLY A 152 -6.79 -1.55 14.30
C GLY A 152 -5.39 -2.12 14.27
N LEU A 153 -5.17 -3.15 13.46
CA LEU A 153 -3.87 -3.73 13.19
C LEU A 153 -3.33 -3.21 11.85
N VAL A 154 -2.06 -2.84 11.82
CA VAL A 154 -1.37 -2.47 10.58
C VAL A 154 -0.24 -3.44 10.32
N ILE A 155 -0.14 -3.94 9.10
CA ILE A 155 1.04 -4.61 8.58
C ILE A 155 1.72 -3.63 7.62
N MET A 156 2.95 -3.24 7.94
CA MET A 156 3.71 -2.26 7.16
C MET A 156 4.81 -2.97 6.38
N PRO A 157 4.68 -3.14 5.05
CA PRO A 157 5.77 -3.65 4.23
C PRO A 157 7.02 -2.79 4.38
N ALA A 158 8.17 -3.45 4.56
CA ALA A 158 9.41 -2.78 4.90
C ALA A 158 10.03 -2.06 3.72
N HIS A 159 10.29 -0.78 3.90
CA HIS A 159 11.10 0.08 3.04
C HIS A 159 12.10 0.87 3.89
N ASP A 160 13.13 1.45 3.28
CA ASP A 160 14.13 2.24 4.01
C ASP A 160 13.50 3.49 4.67
N TYR A 161 12.57 4.16 3.96
CA TYR A 161 11.90 5.37 4.45
C TYR A 161 10.95 5.13 5.63
N ASN A 162 10.49 3.89 5.87
CA ASN A 162 9.65 3.57 7.02
C ASN A 162 10.38 2.83 8.14
N SER A 163 11.71 2.70 8.06
CA SER A 163 12.52 1.94 9.02
C SER A 163 12.48 2.52 10.44
N GLY A 164 12.31 3.84 10.58
CA GLY A 164 12.21 4.53 11.86
C GLY A 164 10.79 4.59 12.44
N PHE A 165 9.77 4.10 11.72
CA PHE A 165 8.40 4.17 12.22
C PHE A 165 8.11 3.04 13.21
N SER A 166 7.55 3.37 14.38
CA SER A 166 7.17 2.43 15.42
C SER A 166 5.83 2.80 16.04
N HIS A 167 4.95 1.82 16.19
CA HIS A 167 3.65 1.98 16.87
C HIS A 167 3.20 0.62 17.43
N PRO A 168 2.55 0.54 18.61
CA PRO A 168 2.13 -0.73 19.22
C PRO A 168 1.26 -1.62 18.34
N ASN A 169 0.44 -1.01 17.47
CA ASN A 169 -0.47 -1.73 16.58
C ASN A 169 0.10 -1.92 15.16
N VAL A 170 1.40 -1.76 14.97
CA VAL A 170 2.05 -1.91 13.66
C VAL A 170 3.07 -3.03 13.71
N ILE A 171 2.96 -3.97 12.80
CA ILE A 171 3.98 -4.97 12.52
C ILE A 171 4.68 -4.56 11.23
N ARG A 172 5.96 -4.21 11.30
CA ARG A 172 6.77 -3.98 10.12
C ARG A 172 7.18 -5.33 9.55
N TYR A 173 6.76 -5.62 8.31
CA TYR A 173 6.99 -6.88 7.64
C TYR A 173 8.17 -6.80 6.67
N ASP A 174 9.23 -7.56 6.91
CA ASP A 174 10.46 -7.56 6.12
C ASP A 174 10.69 -8.88 5.35
N GLY A 175 9.71 -9.78 5.37
CA GLY A 175 9.79 -11.10 4.74
C GLY A 175 10.40 -12.18 5.63
N LYS A 176 10.92 -11.86 6.82
CA LYS A 176 11.52 -12.82 7.75
C LYS A 176 10.59 -13.15 8.92
N ASN A 177 9.65 -12.28 9.21
CA ASN A 177 8.69 -12.41 10.30
C ASN A 177 7.28 -12.79 9.81
N GLN A 178 7.21 -13.64 8.78
CA GLN A 178 5.94 -14.07 8.17
C GLN A 178 5.06 -14.81 9.19
N ASP A 179 5.63 -15.64 10.04
CA ASP A 179 4.90 -16.40 11.06
C ASP A 179 4.21 -15.46 12.06
N GLN A 180 4.91 -14.39 12.49
CA GLN A 180 4.34 -13.37 13.36
C GLN A 180 3.11 -12.68 12.72
N VAL A 181 3.22 -12.34 11.43
CA VAL A 181 2.11 -11.72 10.68
C VAL A 181 0.95 -12.70 10.58
N GLN A 182 1.20 -13.94 10.20
CA GLN A 182 0.17 -14.97 10.05
C GLN A 182 -0.55 -15.25 11.37
N GLU A 183 0.18 -15.42 12.47
CA GLU A 183 -0.38 -15.64 13.80
C GLU A 183 -1.29 -14.48 14.21
N ARG A 184 -0.79 -13.24 14.08
CA ARG A 184 -1.56 -12.05 14.49
C ARG A 184 -2.82 -11.84 13.65
N LEU A 185 -2.77 -12.10 12.34
CA LEU A 185 -3.94 -12.06 11.46
C LEU A 185 -4.95 -13.16 11.82
N HIS A 186 -4.47 -14.36 12.12
CA HIS A 186 -5.33 -15.47 12.55
C HIS A 186 -6.06 -15.16 13.86
N ASP A 187 -5.35 -14.62 14.87
CA ASP A 187 -5.95 -14.26 16.15
C ASP A 187 -7.03 -13.19 15.98
N LEU A 188 -6.74 -12.15 15.19
CA LEU A 188 -7.69 -11.09 14.92
C LEU A 188 -8.95 -11.60 14.17
N ARG A 189 -8.78 -12.60 13.31
CA ARG A 189 -9.90 -13.27 12.62
C ARG A 189 -10.80 -14.01 13.62
N ARG A 190 -10.20 -14.69 14.61
CA ARG A 190 -10.95 -15.38 15.68
C ARG A 190 -11.69 -14.41 16.57
N GLU A 191 -11.04 -13.31 17.02
CA GLU A 191 -11.66 -12.24 17.82
C GLU A 191 -12.91 -11.63 17.11
N CYS A 192 -13.01 -11.74 15.80
CA CYS A 192 -14.17 -11.30 15.02
C CYS A 192 -15.27 -12.37 14.94
N ALA A 193 -14.92 -13.63 15.22
CA ALA A 193 -15.86 -14.75 15.17
C ALA A 193 -16.58 -14.95 16.54
N ASP A 194 -16.00 -14.51 17.62
CA ASP A 194 -16.58 -14.48 18.96
C ASP A 194 -17.42 -13.20 19.20
#